data_eee3ad7b2bb807527aedf57c8c50d047
#
_entry.id   eee3ad7b2bb807527aedf57c8c50d047
#
_cell.length_a   1.000
_cell.length_b   1.000
_cell.length_c   1.000
_cell.angle_alpha   90.00
_cell.angle_beta   90.00
_cell.angle_gamma   90.00
#
_symmetry.space_group_name_H-M   'P 1'
#
loop_
_entity.id
_entity.type
_entity.pdbx_description
1 polymer ?
#
loop_
_entity_poly.entity_id
_entity_poly.type
_entity_poly.pdbx_seq_one_letter_code
_entity_poly.pdbx_strand_id
1 'polypeptide(L)'
;MKMLKEVCPSPSVIFDLGVRNPFSEIMKQNNYKVYNTGGEDLDDNHEMEIPDDVDLVTGFEILEHLVSPYPLLKNIKANRILLTVPIKLWFAKAYKSETDPLDRHYHEFEPWQFDWLLEKSGWKIIKKEYWKNPSKKFGIRPLLRKFTNRYYAVYAERTKESYTNCYKGELNL
;
A
#
# COMPACT_ATOMS: atom_id res chain seq x y z
N MET A 1 -2.37 -0.83 -12.80
CA MET A 1 -3.11 0.08 -13.73
C MET A 1 -4.62 -0.13 -13.75
N LYS A 2 -5.19 -1.34 -13.83
CA LYS A 2 -6.65 -1.53 -13.91
C LYS A 2 -7.35 -0.85 -12.72
N MET A 3 -7.06 -1.27 -11.49
CA MET A 3 -7.65 -0.70 -10.28
C MET A 3 -7.42 0.83 -10.18
N LEU A 4 -6.21 1.31 -10.50
CA LEU A 4 -5.91 2.74 -10.50
C LEU A 4 -6.87 3.52 -11.41
N LYS A 5 -7.07 3.06 -12.65
CA LYS A 5 -7.97 3.71 -13.60
C LYS A 5 -9.44 3.71 -13.16
N GLU A 6 -9.85 2.70 -12.40
CA GLU A 6 -11.20 2.60 -11.88
C GLU A 6 -11.44 3.56 -10.71
N VAL A 7 -10.47 3.70 -9.80
CA VAL A 7 -10.65 4.51 -8.58
C VAL A 7 -10.19 5.96 -8.74
N CYS A 8 -9.30 6.22 -9.70
CA CYS A 8 -8.77 7.55 -10.02
C CYS A 8 -8.57 7.66 -11.54
N PRO A 9 -9.62 8.00 -12.31
CA PRO A 9 -9.50 8.16 -13.75
C PRO A 9 -8.52 9.28 -14.12
N SER A 10 -7.78 9.11 -15.23
CA SER A 10 -6.94 10.18 -15.78
C SER A 10 -7.77 11.20 -16.57
N PRO A 11 -7.35 12.47 -16.64
CA PRO A 11 -6.16 13.03 -16.02
C PRO A 11 -6.35 13.25 -14.50
N SER A 12 -5.35 12.92 -13.71
CA SER A 12 -5.33 13.14 -12.25
C SER A 12 -3.90 13.29 -11.77
N VAL A 13 -3.75 13.86 -10.57
CA VAL A 13 -2.48 14.10 -9.91
C VAL A 13 -2.26 13.02 -8.85
N ILE A 14 -1.15 12.30 -8.96
CA ILE A 14 -0.77 11.22 -8.05
C ILE A 14 0.49 11.61 -7.29
N PHE A 15 0.50 11.35 -5.99
CA PHE A 15 1.69 11.33 -5.17
C PHE A 15 2.06 9.88 -4.86
N ASP A 16 3.15 9.39 -5.47
CA ASP A 16 3.60 8.02 -5.35
C ASP A 16 4.70 7.91 -4.29
N LEU A 17 4.43 7.15 -3.24
CA LEU A 17 5.40 6.87 -2.18
C LEU A 17 6.53 6.01 -2.76
N GLY A 18 7.77 6.41 -2.49
CA GLY A 18 8.95 5.80 -3.06
C GLY A 18 9.54 6.59 -4.23
N VAL A 19 10.79 6.31 -4.55
CA VAL A 19 11.51 6.96 -5.64
C VAL A 19 10.88 6.66 -7.00
N ARG A 20 11.15 7.54 -7.98
CA ARG A 20 10.73 7.32 -9.37
C ARG A 20 11.12 5.93 -9.86
N ASN A 21 10.17 5.21 -10.39
CA ASN A 21 10.28 3.82 -10.79
C ASN A 21 9.56 3.55 -12.12
N PRO A 22 9.71 2.37 -12.74
CA PRO A 22 9.05 2.05 -14.00
C PRO A 22 7.52 2.20 -13.96
N PHE A 23 6.89 1.98 -12.81
CA PHE A 23 5.43 2.13 -12.69
C PHE A 23 5.01 3.59 -12.66
N SER A 24 5.80 4.49 -12.05
CA SER A 24 5.61 5.94 -12.14
C SER A 24 5.62 6.40 -13.60
N GLU A 25 6.51 5.83 -14.44
CA GLU A 25 6.57 6.15 -15.87
C GLU A 25 5.34 5.63 -16.63
N ILE A 26 4.85 4.42 -16.29
CA ILE A 26 3.61 3.89 -16.87
C ILE A 26 2.41 4.78 -16.49
N MET A 27 2.34 5.28 -15.27
CA MET A 27 1.30 6.24 -14.86
C MET A 27 1.37 7.52 -15.70
N LYS A 28 2.56 8.11 -15.88
CA LYS A 28 2.75 9.30 -16.72
C LYS A 28 2.33 9.06 -18.18
N GLN A 29 2.70 7.91 -18.76
CA GLN A 29 2.27 7.52 -20.11
C GLN A 29 0.75 7.35 -20.23
N ASN A 30 0.06 7.11 -19.13
CA ASN A 30 -1.39 7.03 -19.06
C ASN A 30 -2.06 8.34 -18.62
N ASN A 31 -1.36 9.47 -18.83
CA ASN A 31 -1.86 10.83 -18.63
C ASN A 31 -2.13 11.18 -17.15
N TYR A 32 -1.33 10.63 -16.22
CA TYR A 32 -1.29 11.09 -14.82
C TYR A 32 -0.11 12.04 -14.62
N LYS A 33 -0.31 13.10 -13.85
CA LYS A 33 0.79 13.87 -13.27
C LYS A 33 1.27 13.16 -12.02
N VAL A 34 2.54 12.77 -11.96
CA VAL A 34 3.07 11.94 -10.86
C VAL A 34 4.21 12.67 -10.16
N TYR A 35 4.04 12.90 -8.87
CA TYR A 35 5.10 13.25 -7.94
C TYR A 35 5.60 11.99 -7.23
N ASN A 36 6.87 11.95 -6.87
CA ASN A 36 7.47 10.87 -6.10
C ASN A 36 8.19 11.43 -4.89
N THR A 37 8.36 10.63 -3.85
CA THR A 37 9.28 10.93 -2.74
C THR A 37 10.73 10.87 -3.22
N GLY A 38 11.65 11.53 -2.50
CA GLY A 38 13.04 11.68 -2.91
C GLY A 38 13.96 10.51 -2.55
N GLY A 39 13.46 9.49 -1.85
CA GLY A 39 14.25 8.36 -1.34
C GLY A 39 14.64 8.52 0.14
N GLU A 40 14.04 9.48 0.82
CA GLU A 40 14.09 9.62 2.28
C GLU A 40 13.54 8.39 2.98
N ASP A 41 14.03 8.10 4.18
CA ASP A 41 13.47 7.07 5.05
C ASP A 41 12.08 7.52 5.53
N LEU A 42 11.05 6.77 5.14
CA LEU A 42 9.66 7.10 5.45
C LEU A 42 9.27 6.74 6.89
N ASP A 43 10.07 5.99 7.62
CA ASP A 43 9.90 5.81 9.07
C ASP A 43 10.25 7.11 9.82
N ASP A 44 11.29 7.82 9.37
CA ASP A 44 11.74 9.08 9.97
C ASP A 44 10.99 10.29 9.38
N ASN A 45 10.65 10.25 8.09
CA ASN A 45 10.05 11.36 7.34
C ASN A 45 8.56 11.11 7.04
N HIS A 46 7.81 10.68 8.05
CA HIS A 46 6.38 10.38 7.92
C HIS A 46 5.47 11.62 7.86
N GLU A 47 5.99 12.82 8.10
CA GLU A 47 5.29 14.13 7.98
C GLU A 47 5.63 14.84 6.67
N MET A 48 5.69 14.08 5.56
CA MET A 48 6.02 14.62 4.26
C MET A 48 5.01 15.65 3.77
N GLU A 49 5.51 16.63 3.02
CA GLU A 49 4.66 17.61 2.33
C GLU A 49 4.08 16.97 1.06
N ILE A 50 2.75 16.84 1.04
CA ILE A 50 1.98 16.39 -0.13
C ILE A 50 1.34 17.62 -0.75
N PRO A 51 1.55 17.89 -2.06
CA PRO A 51 0.91 19.01 -2.73
C PRO A 51 -0.62 19.00 -2.61
N ASP A 52 -1.23 20.16 -2.46
CA ASP A 52 -2.69 20.30 -2.27
C ASP A 52 -3.49 19.83 -3.50
N ASP A 53 -2.87 19.81 -4.69
CA ASP A 53 -3.49 19.38 -5.93
C ASP A 53 -3.53 17.85 -6.11
N VAL A 54 -3.05 17.07 -5.14
CA VAL A 54 -2.99 15.61 -5.22
C VAL A 54 -4.37 14.98 -5.07
N ASP A 55 -4.76 14.23 -6.08
CA ASP A 55 -6.01 13.47 -6.11
C ASP A 55 -5.94 12.13 -5.37
N LEU A 56 -4.78 11.49 -5.40
CA LEU A 56 -4.56 10.15 -4.84
C LEU A 56 -3.10 9.98 -4.41
N VAL A 57 -2.89 9.41 -3.23
CA VAL A 57 -1.58 8.91 -2.82
C VAL A 57 -1.50 7.42 -3.15
N THR A 58 -0.40 6.99 -3.76
CA THR A 58 -0.12 5.58 -4.06
C THR A 58 1.11 5.10 -3.31
N GLY A 59 1.15 3.80 -2.98
CA GLY A 59 2.31 3.14 -2.39
C GLY A 59 2.28 1.67 -2.79
N PHE A 60 3.20 1.28 -3.68
CA PHE A 60 3.24 -0.08 -4.23
C PHE A 60 4.45 -0.81 -3.69
N GLU A 61 4.22 -1.80 -2.83
CA GLU A 61 5.28 -2.62 -2.20
C GLU A 61 6.28 -1.71 -1.43
N ILE A 62 5.75 -0.87 -0.55
CA ILE A 62 6.53 0.09 0.27
C ILE A 62 6.36 -0.20 1.77
N LEU A 63 5.13 -0.47 2.20
CA LEU A 63 4.80 -0.50 3.64
C LEU A 63 5.43 -1.69 4.38
N GLU A 64 5.75 -2.76 3.69
CA GLU A 64 6.48 -3.91 4.24
C GLU A 64 7.93 -3.58 4.60
N HIS A 65 8.50 -2.55 3.98
CA HIS A 65 9.86 -2.07 4.24
C HIS A 65 9.95 -1.10 5.42
N LEU A 66 8.83 -0.61 5.94
CA LEU A 66 8.80 0.27 7.09
C LEU A 66 8.80 -0.54 8.39
N VAL A 67 9.52 -0.07 9.39
CA VAL A 67 9.47 -0.60 10.75
C VAL A 67 8.13 -0.27 11.39
N SER A 68 7.62 0.96 11.15
CA SER A 68 6.34 1.43 11.68
C SER A 68 5.51 2.16 10.62
N PRO A 69 4.73 1.48 9.80
CA PRO A 69 3.92 2.13 8.76
C PRO A 69 2.77 3.01 9.31
N TYR A 70 2.41 2.87 10.59
CA TYR A 70 1.30 3.60 11.19
C TYR A 70 1.46 5.13 11.20
N PRO A 71 2.59 5.74 11.63
CA PRO A 71 2.77 7.19 11.59
C PRO A 71 2.65 7.76 10.18
N LEU A 72 3.26 7.11 9.19
CA LEU A 72 3.15 7.50 7.79
C LEU A 72 1.69 7.51 7.35
N LEU A 73 0.98 6.40 7.50
CA LEU A 73 -0.42 6.26 7.08
C LEU A 73 -1.34 7.27 7.77
N LYS A 74 -1.08 7.57 9.04
CA LYS A 74 -1.86 8.54 9.81
C LYS A 74 -1.64 9.97 9.32
N ASN A 75 -0.41 10.32 8.93
CA ASN A 75 -0.01 11.69 8.61
C ASN A 75 -0.18 12.05 7.13
N ILE A 76 -0.48 11.11 6.24
CA ILE A 76 -0.80 11.41 4.83
C ILE A 76 -1.93 12.45 4.77
N LYS A 77 -1.64 13.64 4.25
CA LYS A 77 -2.59 14.75 4.06
C LYS A 77 -3.29 14.65 2.70
N ALA A 78 -3.96 13.53 2.47
CA ALA A 78 -4.77 13.30 1.27
C ALA A 78 -6.06 12.61 1.65
N ASN A 79 -7.07 12.66 0.77
CA ASN A 79 -8.37 12.04 1.03
C ASN A 79 -8.46 10.60 0.52
N ARG A 80 -7.57 10.17 -0.36
CA ARG A 80 -7.62 8.88 -1.04
C ARG A 80 -6.24 8.24 -1.12
N ILE A 81 -6.20 6.93 -0.88
CA ILE A 81 -4.98 6.12 -1.03
C ILE A 81 -5.25 4.86 -1.84
N LEU A 82 -4.26 4.42 -2.60
CA LEU A 82 -4.22 3.12 -3.25
C LEU A 82 -2.87 2.46 -2.93
N LEU A 83 -2.92 1.42 -2.13
CA LEU A 83 -1.74 0.77 -1.60
C LEU A 83 -1.69 -0.70 -1.99
N THR A 84 -0.49 -1.23 -2.16
CA THR A 84 -0.29 -2.67 -2.30
C THR A 84 0.76 -3.17 -1.33
N VAL A 85 0.54 -4.38 -0.84
CA VAL A 85 1.50 -5.09 0.00
C VAL A 85 1.60 -6.54 -0.43
N PRO A 86 2.77 -7.18 -0.29
CA PRO A 86 2.89 -8.61 -0.41
C PRO A 86 2.26 -9.26 0.81
N ILE A 87 1.50 -10.34 0.59
CA ILE A 87 0.88 -11.08 1.68
C ILE A 87 1.68 -12.34 2.01
N LYS A 88 1.61 -12.71 3.28
CA LYS A 88 2.23 -13.91 3.82
C LYS A 88 1.79 -15.16 3.06
N LEU A 89 2.74 -15.98 2.66
CA LEU A 89 2.49 -17.26 2.02
C LEU A 89 2.66 -18.37 3.04
N TRP A 90 1.64 -19.18 3.27
CA TRP A 90 1.66 -20.28 4.25
C TRP A 90 2.71 -21.36 3.97
N PHE A 91 3.17 -21.49 2.72
CA PHE A 91 4.16 -22.48 2.27
C PHE A 91 5.56 -21.90 2.03
N ALA A 92 5.79 -20.62 2.34
CA ALA A 92 7.08 -19.98 2.16
C ALA A 92 7.51 -19.26 3.44
N LYS A 93 8.82 -19.18 3.63
CA LYS A 93 9.38 -18.29 4.65
C LYS A 93 9.21 -16.85 4.23
N ALA A 94 9.17 -15.95 5.23
CA ALA A 94 9.22 -14.51 5.03
C ALA A 94 10.39 -14.11 4.12
N TYR A 95 10.19 -13.06 3.33
CA TYR A 95 11.26 -12.50 2.52
C TYR A 95 12.35 -11.90 3.42
N LYS A 96 13.58 -12.15 3.06
CA LYS A 96 14.74 -11.68 3.79
C LYS A 96 15.82 -11.27 2.81
N SER A 97 16.19 -9.99 2.81
CA SER A 97 17.41 -9.50 2.17
C SER A 97 18.53 -9.44 3.21
N GLU A 98 19.64 -10.11 2.92
CA GLU A 98 20.84 -10.08 3.78
C GLU A 98 21.86 -9.04 3.32
N THR A 99 21.75 -8.61 2.08
CA THR A 99 22.75 -7.76 1.41
C THR A 99 22.30 -6.32 1.23
N ASP A 100 20.99 -6.10 1.12
CA ASP A 100 20.42 -4.77 0.93
C ASP A 100 19.55 -4.39 2.13
N PRO A 101 19.99 -3.44 2.97
CA PRO A 101 19.21 -2.96 4.11
C PRO A 101 17.88 -2.31 3.71
N LEU A 102 17.80 -1.67 2.53
CA LEU A 102 16.59 -1.00 2.05
C LEU A 102 15.54 -1.99 1.51
N ASP A 103 15.96 -3.22 1.14
CA ASP A 103 15.08 -4.27 0.64
C ASP A 103 14.70 -5.28 1.75
N ARG A 104 14.75 -4.86 3.02
CA ARG A 104 14.30 -5.69 4.14
C ARG A 104 12.79 -5.56 4.32
N HIS A 105 12.11 -6.71 4.43
CA HIS A 105 10.72 -6.75 4.86
C HIS A 105 10.65 -6.86 6.38
N TYR A 106 10.20 -5.81 7.04
CA TYR A 106 9.91 -5.84 8.47
C TYR A 106 8.52 -6.45 8.73
N HIS A 107 7.64 -6.40 7.70
CA HIS A 107 6.30 -6.95 7.77
C HIS A 107 6.03 -7.96 6.65
N GLU A 108 5.33 -9.04 6.98
CA GLU A 108 4.59 -9.87 6.04
C GLU A 108 3.12 -9.87 6.46
N PHE A 109 2.32 -9.06 5.81
CA PHE A 109 0.94 -8.86 6.19
C PHE A 109 0.07 -10.07 5.89
N GLU A 110 -0.81 -10.41 6.84
CA GLU A 110 -2.06 -11.06 6.51
C GLU A 110 -3.09 -9.96 6.13
N PRO A 111 -4.02 -10.21 5.20
CA PRO A 111 -4.95 -9.17 4.73
C PRO A 111 -5.68 -8.43 5.84
N TRP A 112 -6.18 -9.16 6.86
CA TRP A 112 -6.89 -8.59 8.00
C TRP A 112 -6.02 -7.69 8.88
N GLN A 113 -4.72 -7.98 9.01
CA GLN A 113 -3.78 -7.14 9.76
C GLN A 113 -3.58 -5.81 9.04
N PHE A 114 -3.44 -5.85 7.71
CA PHE A 114 -3.31 -4.65 6.90
C PHE A 114 -4.60 -3.81 6.92
N ASP A 115 -5.76 -4.46 6.87
CA ASP A 115 -7.06 -3.79 7.00
C ASP A 115 -7.16 -3.02 8.33
N TRP A 116 -6.84 -3.67 9.44
CA TRP A 116 -6.88 -3.03 10.76
C TRP A 116 -5.86 -1.90 10.91
N LEU A 117 -4.69 -2.03 10.29
CA LEU A 117 -3.71 -0.95 10.26
C LEU A 117 -4.27 0.28 9.54
N LEU A 118 -4.93 0.10 8.40
CA LEU A 118 -5.57 1.18 7.65
C LEU A 118 -6.70 1.82 8.44
N GLU A 119 -7.61 1.02 8.99
CA GLU A 119 -8.70 1.51 9.83
C GLU A 119 -8.18 2.29 11.04
N LYS A 120 -7.18 1.75 11.74
CA LYS A 120 -6.54 2.41 12.88
C LYS A 120 -5.89 3.74 12.51
N SER A 121 -5.38 3.85 11.29
CA SER A 121 -4.75 5.05 10.75
C SER A 121 -5.76 6.08 10.20
N GLY A 122 -7.08 5.79 10.28
CA GLY A 122 -8.15 6.69 9.86
C GLY A 122 -8.54 6.54 8.39
N TRP A 123 -8.42 5.33 7.83
CA TRP A 123 -8.82 5.02 6.47
C TRP A 123 -9.99 4.06 6.42
N LYS A 124 -11.03 4.42 5.66
CA LYS A 124 -12.15 3.54 5.34
C LYS A 124 -11.86 2.80 4.04
N ILE A 125 -11.80 1.49 4.13
CA ILE A 125 -11.56 0.65 2.95
C ILE A 125 -12.80 0.62 2.07
N ILE A 126 -12.63 0.96 0.79
CA ILE A 126 -13.69 1.01 -0.22
C ILE A 126 -13.59 -0.18 -1.18
N LYS A 127 -12.36 -0.54 -1.59
CA LYS A 127 -12.15 -1.62 -2.55
C LYS A 127 -10.90 -2.41 -2.23
N LYS A 128 -10.98 -3.73 -2.46
CA LYS A 128 -9.90 -4.69 -2.27
C LYS A 128 -9.73 -5.53 -3.53
N GLU A 129 -8.49 -5.81 -3.91
CA GLU A 129 -8.17 -6.76 -4.97
C GLU A 129 -6.99 -7.64 -4.57
N TYR A 130 -6.98 -8.86 -5.08
CA TYR A 130 -5.91 -9.82 -4.89
C TYR A 130 -5.39 -10.28 -6.24
N TRP A 131 -4.08 -10.47 -6.36
CA TRP A 131 -3.53 -11.14 -7.52
C TRP A 131 -2.38 -12.07 -7.18
N LYS A 132 -2.16 -12.99 -8.10
CA LYS A 132 -1.16 -14.03 -8.01
C LYS A 132 0.11 -13.56 -8.70
N ASN A 133 1.23 -14.15 -8.30
CA ASN A 133 2.49 -14.02 -9.03
C ASN A 133 2.96 -15.41 -9.49
N PRO A 134 2.41 -15.91 -10.61
CA PRO A 134 2.76 -17.24 -11.11
C PRO A 134 4.22 -17.25 -11.57
N SER A 135 4.97 -18.26 -11.15
CA SER A 135 6.34 -18.50 -11.59
C SER A 135 6.37 -19.44 -12.80
N LYS A 136 7.27 -19.17 -13.75
CA LYS A 136 7.56 -20.07 -14.88
C LYS A 136 8.48 -21.25 -14.50
N LYS A 137 9.03 -21.26 -13.27
CA LYS A 137 9.90 -22.34 -12.78
C LYS A 137 9.09 -23.59 -12.47
N PHE A 138 9.73 -24.77 -12.59
CA PHE A 138 9.15 -26.04 -12.19
C PHE A 138 9.41 -26.31 -10.70
N GLY A 139 8.46 -26.99 -10.04
CA GLY A 139 8.57 -27.39 -8.64
C GLY A 139 7.29 -27.16 -7.83
N ILE A 140 7.25 -27.68 -6.61
CA ILE A 140 6.07 -27.58 -5.72
C ILE A 140 5.75 -26.12 -5.38
N ARG A 141 6.74 -25.32 -4.97
CA ARG A 141 6.54 -23.90 -4.65
C ARG A 141 6.02 -23.08 -5.83
N PRO A 142 6.60 -23.17 -7.03
CA PRO A 142 6.05 -22.56 -8.24
C PRO A 142 4.63 -22.98 -8.55
N LEU A 143 4.30 -24.26 -8.35
CA LEU A 143 2.94 -24.76 -8.56
C LEU A 143 1.95 -24.12 -7.58
N LEU A 144 2.27 -24.06 -6.27
CA LEU A 144 1.44 -23.43 -5.25
C LEU A 144 1.21 -21.93 -5.54
N ARG A 145 2.21 -21.21 -6.07
CA ARG A 145 2.07 -19.79 -6.46
C ARG A 145 1.02 -19.55 -7.57
N LYS A 146 0.71 -20.55 -8.38
CA LYS A 146 -0.37 -20.41 -9.39
C LYS A 146 -1.76 -20.33 -8.76
N PHE A 147 -1.92 -20.88 -7.57
CA PHE A 147 -3.21 -20.96 -6.88
C PHE A 147 -3.34 -20.00 -5.70
N THR A 148 -2.21 -19.46 -5.20
CA THR A 148 -2.18 -18.59 -4.02
C THR A 148 -1.99 -17.14 -4.41
N ASN A 149 -2.77 -16.24 -3.80
CA ASN A 149 -2.57 -14.81 -3.94
C ASN A 149 -1.24 -14.40 -3.30
N ARG A 150 -0.53 -13.46 -3.92
CA ARG A 150 0.74 -12.94 -3.44
C ARG A 150 0.64 -11.48 -3.07
N TYR A 151 -0.20 -10.74 -3.77
CA TYR A 151 -0.34 -9.31 -3.59
C TYR A 151 -1.76 -8.94 -3.19
N TYR A 152 -1.86 -7.98 -2.33
CA TYR A 152 -3.10 -7.41 -1.83
C TYR A 152 -3.11 -5.91 -2.09
N ALA A 153 -4.10 -5.44 -2.82
CA ALA A 153 -4.31 -4.03 -3.09
C ALA A 153 -5.55 -3.53 -2.36
N VAL A 154 -5.43 -2.34 -1.80
CA VAL A 154 -6.52 -1.66 -1.10
C VAL A 154 -6.62 -0.22 -1.60
N TYR A 155 -7.82 0.15 -2.05
CA TYR A 155 -8.23 1.54 -2.18
C TYR A 155 -9.03 1.94 -0.96
N ALA A 156 -8.64 3.05 -0.34
CA ALA A 156 -9.30 3.55 0.85
C ALA A 156 -9.43 5.08 0.81
N GLU A 157 -10.41 5.58 1.55
CA GLU A 157 -10.71 7.00 1.68
C GLU A 157 -10.55 7.45 3.13
N ARG A 158 -10.16 8.71 3.34
CA ARG A 158 -10.01 9.27 4.68
C ARG A 158 -11.36 9.27 5.39
N THR A 159 -11.43 8.68 6.58
CA THR A 159 -12.62 8.78 7.41
C THR A 159 -12.70 10.14 8.09
N LYS A 160 -13.92 10.69 8.18
CA LYS A 160 -14.20 11.92 8.94
C LYS A 160 -14.33 11.65 10.44
N GLU A 161 -14.52 10.40 10.82
CA GLU A 161 -14.68 9.98 12.22
C GLU A 161 -13.35 9.50 12.79
N SER A 162 -13.06 9.88 14.04
CA SER A 162 -11.90 9.32 14.73
C SER A 162 -12.17 7.84 15.07
N TYR A 163 -11.16 6.99 14.91
CA TYR A 163 -11.22 5.56 15.26
C TYR A 163 -11.77 5.29 16.68
N THR A 164 -11.53 6.20 17.62
CA THR A 164 -12.04 6.14 19.00
C THR A 164 -13.57 6.28 19.11
N ASN A 165 -14.24 6.90 18.11
CA ASN A 165 -15.69 7.07 18.15
C ASN A 165 -16.43 5.83 17.65
N CYS A 166 -15.85 5.02 16.79
CA CYS A 166 -16.45 3.77 16.31
C CYS A 166 -16.65 2.76 17.46
N TYR A 167 -15.74 2.70 18.44
CA TYR A 167 -15.83 1.77 19.56
C TYR A 167 -16.70 2.25 20.72
N LYS A 168 -16.95 3.56 20.83
CA LYS A 168 -17.82 4.09 21.90
C LYS A 168 -19.31 3.81 21.67
N GLY A 169 -19.73 3.55 20.43
CA GLY A 169 -21.11 3.21 20.09
C GLY A 169 -21.51 1.77 20.39
N GLU A 170 -20.56 0.85 20.49
CA GLU A 170 -20.81 -0.60 20.69
C GLU A 170 -20.68 -1.04 22.18
N LEU A 171 -20.18 -0.19 23.05
CA LEU A 171 -19.96 -0.49 24.48
C LEU A 171 -21.11 -0.04 25.39
N ASN A 172 -22.23 0.42 24.87
CA ASN A 172 -23.45 0.65 25.63
C ASN A 172 -24.33 -0.62 25.62
N LEU A 173 -23.84 -1.67 26.28
CA LEU A 173 -24.59 -2.82 26.72
C LEU A 173 -24.83 -2.72 28.23
#